data_21629600f0a61e7a5834862d3f4011dd
#
_entry.id   21629600f0a61e7a5834862d3f4011dd
#
_cell.length_a   1.000
_cell.length_b   1.000
_cell.length_c   1.000
_cell.angle_alpha   90.00
_cell.angle_beta   90.00
_cell.angle_gamma   90.00
#
_symmetry.space_group_name_H-M   'P 1'
#
loop_
_entity.id
_entity.type
_entity.pdbx_description
1 polymer ?
#
loop_
_entity_poly.entity_id
_entity_poly.type
_entity_poly.pdbx_seq_one_letter_code
_entity_poly.pdbx_strand_id
1 'polypeptide(L)'
;NSFVEDMEAVVNESKIDKFPILGVSQGCAVSIAYAIRNPNKVSHLILIGGFARGKGQRGDPSYEEKSKMEQTMILSGWEDENPAFRQFFTTSMIPEGSKEQMDSFNNIMKIATSAENAAKISRVNDQINVSDILSKLDIPTIIFHCTDDARVPISEGKFMAANIKNSKFIPIKSKNHVLL
;
A
#
# COMPACT_ATOMS: atom_id res chain seq x y z
N ASN A 1 0.76 -14.67 -8.11
CA ASN A 1 0.90 -13.29 -7.65
C ASN A 1 0.64 -12.33 -8.81
N SER A 2 -0.65 -12.20 -9.17
CA SER A 2 -1.11 -11.49 -10.37
C SER A 2 -0.54 -10.06 -10.51
N PHE A 3 -0.49 -9.27 -9.44
CA PHE A 3 0.06 -7.90 -9.51
C PHE A 3 1.52 -7.84 -9.97
N VAL A 4 2.35 -8.80 -9.58
CA VAL A 4 3.74 -8.87 -10.05
C VAL A 4 3.80 -9.31 -11.51
N GLU A 5 2.95 -10.24 -11.92
CA GLU A 5 2.84 -10.73 -13.29
C GLU A 5 2.32 -9.63 -14.23
N ASP A 6 1.34 -8.84 -13.78
CA ASP A 6 0.86 -7.66 -14.51
C ASP A 6 1.99 -6.64 -14.72
N MET A 7 2.77 -6.36 -13.66
CA MET A 7 3.93 -5.48 -13.76
C MET A 7 5.00 -6.04 -14.70
N GLU A 8 5.28 -7.35 -14.64
CA GLU A 8 6.21 -8.01 -15.55
C GLU A 8 5.79 -7.88 -17.01
N ALA A 9 4.49 -8.04 -17.31
CA ALA A 9 3.94 -7.88 -18.65
C ALA A 9 4.16 -6.46 -19.19
N VAL A 10 3.83 -5.43 -18.38
CA VAL A 10 4.03 -4.02 -18.77
C VAL A 10 5.51 -3.70 -18.99
N VAL A 11 6.41 -4.14 -18.09
CA VAL A 11 7.85 -3.88 -18.23
C VAL A 11 8.44 -4.57 -19.44
N ASN A 12 8.01 -5.79 -19.74
CA ASN A 12 8.50 -6.52 -20.89
C ASN A 12 8.10 -5.85 -22.22
N GLU A 13 6.87 -5.33 -22.29
CA GLU A 13 6.39 -4.60 -23.47
C GLU A 13 7.08 -3.23 -23.63
N SER A 14 7.39 -2.56 -22.52
CA SER A 14 8.04 -1.24 -22.54
C SER A 14 9.48 -1.24 -23.06
N LYS A 15 10.13 -2.43 -23.13
CA LYS A 15 11.53 -2.63 -23.56
C LYS A 15 12.55 -1.83 -22.74
N ILE A 16 12.21 -1.46 -21.51
CA ILE A 16 13.11 -0.76 -20.58
C ILE A 16 14.07 -1.79 -19.96
N ASP A 17 15.35 -1.53 -20.05
CA ASP A 17 16.37 -2.46 -19.54
C ASP A 17 16.50 -2.37 -18.01
N LYS A 18 16.66 -1.18 -17.46
CA LYS A 18 16.84 -0.95 -16.03
C LYS A 18 16.23 0.37 -15.57
N PHE A 19 15.48 0.35 -14.47
CA PHE A 19 14.74 1.51 -13.98
C PHE A 19 14.59 1.49 -12.44
N PRO A 20 14.37 2.66 -11.80
CA PRO A 20 13.95 2.72 -10.41
C PRO A 20 12.45 2.45 -10.31
N ILE A 21 12.01 1.87 -9.18
CA ILE A 21 10.59 1.65 -8.89
C ILE A 21 10.19 2.49 -7.69
N LEU A 22 9.07 3.20 -7.83
CA LEU A 22 8.36 3.83 -6.73
C LEU A 22 7.16 2.96 -6.36
N GLY A 23 7.16 2.42 -5.15
CA GLY A 23 6.02 1.71 -4.57
C GLY A 23 5.34 2.55 -3.50
N VAL A 24 4.01 2.64 -3.55
CA VAL A 24 3.20 3.34 -2.54
C VAL A 24 2.26 2.33 -1.89
N SER A 25 2.15 2.33 -0.56
CA SER A 25 1.25 1.46 0.19
C SER A 25 1.43 -0.01 -0.18
N GLN A 26 0.38 -0.69 -0.65
CA GLN A 26 0.42 -2.05 -1.20
C GLN A 26 1.47 -2.21 -2.31
N GLY A 27 1.67 -1.18 -3.13
CA GLY A 27 2.68 -1.18 -4.20
C GLY A 27 4.09 -1.43 -3.71
N CYS A 28 4.40 -1.17 -2.43
CA CYS A 28 5.69 -1.50 -1.83
C CYS A 28 5.94 -3.01 -1.82
N ALA A 29 4.96 -3.81 -1.40
CA ALA A 29 5.08 -5.27 -1.39
C ALA A 29 5.20 -5.84 -2.80
N VAL A 30 4.44 -5.30 -3.77
CA VAL A 30 4.54 -5.68 -5.19
C VAL A 30 5.91 -5.34 -5.74
N SER A 31 6.43 -4.13 -5.47
CA SER A 31 7.76 -3.67 -5.92
C SER A 31 8.89 -4.52 -5.35
N ILE A 32 8.81 -4.90 -4.07
CA ILE A 32 9.77 -5.81 -3.42
C ILE A 32 9.75 -7.17 -4.10
N ALA A 33 8.56 -7.76 -4.28
CA ALA A 33 8.43 -9.07 -4.91
C ALA A 33 8.90 -9.07 -6.36
N TYR A 34 8.58 -8.00 -7.12
CA TYR A 34 9.09 -7.79 -8.48
C TYR A 34 10.62 -7.71 -8.51
N ALA A 35 11.21 -6.88 -7.64
CA ALA A 35 12.65 -6.65 -7.60
C ALA A 35 13.45 -7.93 -7.26
N ILE A 36 12.90 -8.78 -6.38
CA ILE A 36 13.49 -10.09 -6.08
C ILE A 36 13.45 -11.03 -7.30
N ARG A 37 12.36 -11.01 -8.08
CA ARG A 37 12.24 -11.83 -9.29
C ARG A 37 13.07 -11.31 -10.46
N ASN A 38 13.27 -9.98 -10.53
CA ASN A 38 13.90 -9.29 -11.65
C ASN A 38 15.05 -8.36 -11.20
N PRO A 39 16.06 -8.84 -10.46
CA PRO A 39 17.06 -7.99 -9.80
C PRO A 39 17.89 -7.16 -10.80
N ASN A 40 18.10 -7.66 -12.01
CA ASN A 40 18.88 -6.95 -13.04
C ASN A 40 18.11 -5.78 -13.68
N LYS A 41 16.77 -5.77 -13.55
CA LYS A 41 15.90 -4.73 -14.12
C LYS A 41 15.67 -3.56 -13.16
N VAL A 42 15.91 -3.73 -11.87
CA VAL A 42 15.63 -2.70 -10.86
C VAL A 42 16.91 -2.04 -10.39
N SER A 43 17.03 -0.73 -10.56
CA SER A 43 18.19 0.04 -10.11
C SER A 43 18.09 0.48 -8.66
N HIS A 44 16.92 0.93 -8.23
CA HIS A 44 16.61 1.46 -6.89
C HIS A 44 15.15 1.20 -6.54
N LEU A 45 14.87 1.08 -5.25
CA LEU A 45 13.50 1.08 -4.72
C LEU A 45 13.24 2.34 -3.89
N ILE A 46 12.11 2.97 -4.14
CA ILE A 46 11.56 4.07 -3.34
C ILE A 46 10.22 3.58 -2.81
N LEU A 47 10.13 3.36 -1.50
CA LEU A 47 8.95 2.79 -0.84
C LEU A 47 8.30 3.84 0.06
N ILE A 48 7.02 4.14 -0.14
CA ILE A 48 6.30 5.19 0.59
C ILE A 48 5.08 4.61 1.28
N GLY A 49 4.98 4.77 2.61
CA GLY A 49 3.82 4.36 3.41
C GLY A 49 3.47 2.87 3.28
N GLY A 50 4.47 2.03 2.97
CA GLY A 50 4.27 0.63 2.64
C GLY A 50 4.29 -0.30 3.84
N PHE A 51 4.00 -1.56 3.55
CA PHE A 51 4.07 -2.65 4.50
C PHE A 51 4.57 -3.93 3.83
N ALA A 52 5.26 -4.76 4.61
CA ALA A 52 5.60 -6.13 4.21
C ALA A 52 4.52 -7.13 4.65
N ARG A 53 3.74 -6.76 5.68
CA ARG A 53 2.70 -7.60 6.27
C ARG A 53 1.37 -6.83 6.26
N GLY A 54 0.37 -7.37 5.57
CA GLY A 54 -1.01 -6.88 5.62
C GLY A 54 -1.61 -7.00 7.04
N LYS A 55 -2.75 -6.36 7.29
CA LYS A 55 -3.36 -6.33 8.64
C LYS A 55 -3.58 -7.74 9.22
N GLY A 56 -4.01 -8.71 8.41
CA GLY A 56 -4.22 -10.09 8.81
C GLY A 56 -2.95 -10.87 9.13
N GLN A 57 -1.78 -10.30 8.83
CA GLN A 57 -0.48 -10.92 9.04
C GLN A 57 0.31 -10.30 10.21
N ARG A 58 -0.32 -9.37 10.96
CA ARG A 58 0.35 -8.64 12.06
C ARG A 58 0.06 -9.20 13.45
N GLY A 59 -0.79 -10.23 13.56
CA GLY A 59 -1.12 -10.87 14.84
C GLY A 59 -2.06 -10.05 15.73
N ASP A 60 -2.84 -9.12 15.17
CA ASP A 60 -3.88 -8.40 15.92
C ASP A 60 -5.06 -9.36 16.21
N PRO A 61 -5.37 -9.68 17.48
CA PRO A 61 -6.46 -10.59 17.82
C PRO A 61 -7.85 -10.05 17.43
N SER A 62 -7.99 -8.74 17.24
CA SER A 62 -9.25 -8.10 16.81
C SER A 62 -9.35 -7.96 15.28
N TYR A 63 -8.40 -8.52 14.52
CA TYR A 63 -8.35 -8.36 13.06
C TYR A 63 -9.64 -8.83 12.37
N GLU A 64 -10.12 -10.04 12.69
CA GLU A 64 -11.29 -10.63 12.02
C GLU A 64 -12.55 -9.77 12.19
N GLU A 65 -12.78 -9.24 13.39
CA GLU A 65 -13.92 -8.36 13.66
C GLU A 65 -13.81 -7.04 12.90
N LYS A 66 -12.64 -6.40 12.95
CA LYS A 66 -12.38 -5.15 12.23
C LYS A 66 -12.47 -5.32 10.72
N SER A 67 -11.94 -6.42 10.18
CA SER A 67 -11.99 -6.72 8.75
C SER A 67 -13.42 -6.94 8.29
N LYS A 68 -14.23 -7.68 9.06
CA LYS A 68 -15.65 -7.88 8.76
C LYS A 68 -16.43 -6.56 8.76
N MET A 69 -16.16 -5.69 9.73
CA MET A 69 -16.78 -4.36 9.78
C MET A 69 -16.41 -3.53 8.55
N GLU A 70 -15.12 -3.46 8.20
CA GLU A 70 -14.63 -2.74 7.02
C GLU A 70 -15.29 -3.28 5.73
N GLN A 71 -15.39 -4.60 5.57
CA GLN A 71 -16.06 -5.23 4.43
C GLN A 71 -17.54 -4.85 4.34
N THR A 72 -18.24 -4.85 5.48
CA THR A 72 -19.66 -4.46 5.53
C THR A 72 -19.84 -3.00 5.09
N MET A 73 -18.98 -2.10 5.57
CA MET A 73 -19.02 -0.68 5.19
C MET A 73 -18.76 -0.49 3.69
N ILE A 74 -17.79 -1.21 3.13
CA ILE A 74 -17.50 -1.14 1.69
C ILE A 74 -18.72 -1.61 0.89
N LEU A 75 -19.24 -2.80 1.18
CA LEU A 75 -20.35 -3.38 0.43
C LEU A 75 -21.65 -2.59 0.54
N SER A 76 -21.86 -1.89 1.68
CA SER A 76 -23.11 -1.15 1.93
C SER A 76 -23.12 0.27 1.37
N GLY A 77 -21.96 0.92 1.16
CA GLY A 77 -21.96 2.35 0.88
C GLY A 77 -20.88 2.85 -0.08
N TRP A 78 -20.15 1.96 -0.75
CA TRP A 78 -19.06 2.37 -1.66
C TRP A 78 -19.57 3.18 -2.85
N GLU A 79 -20.72 2.77 -3.42
CA GLU A 79 -21.30 3.36 -4.63
C GLU A 79 -22.36 4.43 -4.37
N ASP A 80 -22.72 4.66 -3.08
CA ASP A 80 -23.72 5.64 -2.70
C ASP A 80 -23.37 7.05 -3.17
N GLU A 81 -24.40 7.85 -3.49
CA GLU A 81 -24.21 9.28 -3.77
C GLU A 81 -23.67 10.01 -2.52
N ASN A 82 -24.21 9.70 -1.34
CA ASN A 82 -23.69 10.20 -0.07
C ASN A 82 -22.33 9.54 0.24
N PRO A 83 -21.23 10.30 0.38
CA PRO A 83 -19.90 9.73 0.58
C PRO A 83 -19.63 9.25 2.02
N ALA A 84 -20.62 9.18 2.91
CA ALA A 84 -20.40 8.93 4.34
C ALA A 84 -19.54 7.68 4.63
N PHE A 85 -19.77 6.57 3.95
CA PHE A 85 -18.97 5.36 4.10
C PHE A 85 -17.57 5.50 3.49
N ARG A 86 -17.45 6.12 2.32
CA ARG A 86 -16.14 6.38 1.70
C ARG A 86 -15.33 7.38 2.52
N GLN A 87 -15.98 8.34 3.18
CA GLN A 87 -15.33 9.33 4.04
C GLN A 87 -14.54 8.66 5.18
N PHE A 88 -14.99 7.52 5.69
CA PHE A 88 -14.23 6.74 6.66
C PHE A 88 -12.85 6.34 6.10
N PHE A 89 -12.81 5.85 4.87
CA PHE A 89 -11.54 5.49 4.21
C PHE A 89 -10.71 6.72 3.86
N THR A 90 -11.34 7.75 3.31
CA THR A 90 -10.69 9.02 3.00
C THR A 90 -9.99 9.61 4.22
N THR A 91 -10.68 9.63 5.37
CA THR A 91 -10.10 10.12 6.63
C THR A 91 -8.91 9.27 7.10
N SER A 92 -8.88 7.97 6.80
CA SER A 92 -7.72 7.14 7.10
C SER A 92 -6.56 7.33 6.12
N MET A 93 -6.84 7.79 4.90
CA MET A 93 -5.83 8.00 3.86
C MET A 93 -5.20 9.40 3.91
N ILE A 94 -6.02 10.41 4.12
CA ILE A 94 -5.62 11.84 4.10
C ILE A 94 -6.27 12.64 5.23
N PRO A 95 -6.05 12.30 6.52
CA PRO A 95 -6.71 12.99 7.64
C PRO A 95 -6.39 14.49 7.72
N GLU A 96 -5.27 14.92 7.15
CA GLU A 96 -4.85 16.33 7.09
C GLU A 96 -5.24 17.01 5.75
N GLY A 97 -5.99 16.30 4.89
CA GLY A 97 -6.46 16.82 3.61
C GLY A 97 -7.49 17.94 3.77
N SER A 98 -7.47 18.92 2.86
CA SER A 98 -8.54 19.92 2.77
C SER A 98 -9.88 19.25 2.42
N LYS A 99 -10.99 19.97 2.66
CA LYS A 99 -12.30 19.46 2.25
C LYS A 99 -12.37 19.11 0.77
N GLU A 100 -11.79 19.95 -0.08
CA GLU A 100 -11.73 19.73 -1.53
C GLU A 100 -10.95 18.47 -1.90
N GLN A 101 -9.81 18.24 -1.25
CA GLN A 101 -9.00 17.02 -1.43
C GLN A 101 -9.76 15.77 -0.99
N MET A 102 -10.45 15.84 0.16
CA MET A 102 -11.27 14.72 0.66
C MET A 102 -12.45 14.43 -0.27
N ASP A 103 -13.15 15.47 -0.75
CA ASP A 103 -14.27 15.32 -1.69
C ASP A 103 -13.78 14.69 -3.01
N SER A 104 -12.64 15.14 -3.53
CA SER A 104 -12.01 14.57 -4.72
C SER A 104 -11.63 13.09 -4.51
N PHE A 105 -11.04 12.75 -3.36
CA PHE A 105 -10.65 11.39 -3.03
C PHE A 105 -11.86 10.46 -2.91
N ASN A 106 -12.95 10.92 -2.27
CA ASN A 106 -14.23 10.21 -2.20
C ASN A 106 -14.79 9.91 -3.60
N ASN A 107 -14.72 10.90 -4.51
CA ASN A 107 -15.19 10.72 -5.88
C ASN A 107 -14.31 9.73 -6.67
N ILE A 108 -12.99 9.84 -6.56
CA ILE A 108 -12.06 8.89 -7.20
C ILE A 108 -12.36 7.46 -6.74
N MET A 109 -12.56 7.21 -5.45
CA MET A 109 -12.91 5.87 -4.96
C MET A 109 -14.20 5.34 -5.59
N LYS A 110 -15.25 6.17 -5.69
CA LYS A 110 -16.54 5.79 -6.29
C LYS A 110 -16.41 5.38 -7.76
N ILE A 111 -15.65 6.13 -8.56
CA ILE A 111 -15.55 5.90 -10.00
C ILE A 111 -14.49 4.86 -10.38
N ALA A 112 -13.53 4.56 -9.48
CA ALA A 112 -12.40 3.69 -9.79
C ALA A 112 -12.77 2.21 -9.82
N THR A 113 -13.76 1.78 -9.02
CA THR A 113 -14.10 0.37 -8.90
C THR A 113 -15.46 0.15 -8.22
N SER A 114 -16.08 -1.03 -8.44
CA SER A 114 -17.30 -1.44 -7.74
C SER A 114 -17.05 -1.78 -6.27
N ALA A 115 -18.12 -1.83 -5.48
CA ALA A 115 -18.09 -2.22 -4.07
C ALA A 115 -17.48 -3.61 -3.87
N GLU A 116 -17.85 -4.59 -4.70
CA GLU A 116 -17.35 -5.95 -4.64
C GLU A 116 -15.85 -6.02 -4.90
N ASN A 117 -15.36 -5.28 -5.90
CA ASN A 117 -13.93 -5.22 -6.20
C ASN A 117 -13.16 -4.50 -5.10
N ALA A 118 -13.68 -3.39 -4.57
CA ALA A 118 -13.06 -2.69 -3.44
C ALA A 118 -12.94 -3.61 -2.21
N ALA A 119 -14.00 -4.34 -1.89
CA ALA A 119 -14.00 -5.33 -0.80
C ALA A 119 -13.00 -6.47 -1.05
N LYS A 120 -12.91 -6.97 -2.28
CA LYS A 120 -11.96 -8.02 -2.66
C LYS A 120 -10.52 -7.54 -2.55
N ILE A 121 -10.22 -6.32 -3.06
CA ILE A 121 -8.88 -5.72 -2.98
C ILE A 121 -8.49 -5.51 -1.51
N SER A 122 -9.39 -4.99 -0.67
CA SER A 122 -9.13 -4.82 0.77
C SER A 122 -8.73 -6.15 1.42
N ARG A 123 -9.48 -7.23 1.18
CA ARG A 123 -9.15 -8.57 1.72
C ARG A 123 -7.81 -9.10 1.22
N VAL A 124 -7.53 -8.94 -0.06
CA VAL A 124 -6.24 -9.37 -0.63
C VAL A 124 -5.09 -8.61 0.01
N ASN A 125 -5.23 -7.30 0.20
CA ASN A 125 -4.22 -6.47 0.84
C ASN A 125 -3.95 -6.88 2.28
N ASP A 126 -4.98 -7.26 3.02
CA ASP A 126 -4.86 -7.72 4.40
C ASP A 126 -4.04 -9.02 4.54
N GLN A 127 -4.01 -9.85 3.49
CA GLN A 127 -3.30 -11.14 3.48
C GLN A 127 -1.90 -11.07 2.85
N ILE A 128 -1.48 -9.93 2.34
CA ILE A 128 -0.11 -9.77 1.81
C ILE A 128 0.91 -10.09 2.90
N ASN A 129 1.91 -10.92 2.53
CA ASN A 129 3.07 -11.16 3.36
C ASN A 129 4.29 -11.40 2.46
N VAL A 130 5.26 -10.49 2.51
CA VAL A 130 6.55 -10.56 1.81
C VAL A 130 7.72 -10.51 2.80
N SER A 131 7.47 -10.74 4.09
CA SER A 131 8.49 -10.64 5.15
C SER A 131 9.67 -11.58 4.93
N ASP A 132 9.41 -12.80 4.46
CA ASP A 132 10.42 -13.84 4.30
C ASP A 132 11.41 -13.59 3.15
N ILE A 133 11.08 -12.65 2.27
CA ILE A 133 11.95 -12.30 1.13
C ILE A 133 12.71 -10.98 1.31
N LEU A 134 12.42 -10.18 2.36
CA LEU A 134 13.05 -8.88 2.59
C LEU A 134 14.58 -8.99 2.67
N SER A 135 15.11 -9.99 3.38
CA SER A 135 16.55 -10.22 3.55
C SER A 135 17.28 -10.58 2.26
N LYS A 136 16.55 -11.01 1.23
CA LYS A 136 17.09 -11.36 -0.09
C LYS A 136 17.23 -10.14 -1.00
N LEU A 137 16.62 -9.01 -0.62
CA LEU A 137 16.66 -7.78 -1.40
C LEU A 137 18.01 -7.08 -1.22
N ASP A 138 18.79 -7.05 -2.30
CA ASP A 138 20.11 -6.39 -2.35
C ASP A 138 20.12 -5.25 -3.38
N ILE A 139 19.09 -4.42 -3.33
CA ILE A 139 18.90 -3.26 -4.20
C ILE A 139 18.86 -2.02 -3.31
N PRO A 140 19.58 -0.93 -3.66
CA PRO A 140 19.51 0.32 -2.91
C PRO A 140 18.05 0.76 -2.71
N THR A 141 17.63 0.84 -1.45
CA THR A 141 16.23 1.06 -1.09
C THR A 141 16.11 2.26 -0.15
N ILE A 142 15.19 3.18 -0.46
CA ILE A 142 14.80 4.25 0.45
C ILE A 142 13.34 4.05 0.86
N ILE A 143 13.07 4.18 2.15
CA ILE A 143 11.75 3.96 2.74
C ILE A 143 11.30 5.24 3.43
N PHE A 144 10.26 5.85 2.90
CA PHE A 144 9.57 6.97 3.52
C PHE A 144 8.32 6.49 4.26
N HIS A 145 8.08 6.99 5.46
CA HIS A 145 6.86 6.65 6.21
C HIS A 145 6.44 7.82 7.10
N CYS A 146 5.14 8.13 7.06
CA CYS A 146 4.61 9.18 7.93
C CYS A 146 4.59 8.72 9.38
N THR A 147 4.98 9.62 10.30
CA THR A 147 5.14 9.28 11.73
C THR A 147 3.83 8.85 12.39
N ASP A 148 2.74 9.47 11.98
CA ASP A 148 1.40 9.27 12.54
C ASP A 148 0.42 8.75 11.48
N ASP A 149 0.93 7.98 10.50
CA ASP A 149 0.15 7.40 9.42
C ASP A 149 -1.10 6.69 9.95
N ALA A 150 -2.27 7.20 9.57
CA ALA A 150 -3.55 6.75 10.09
C ALA A 150 -4.02 5.39 9.47
N ARG A 151 -3.37 4.93 8.40
CA ARG A 151 -3.74 3.71 7.68
C ARG A 151 -2.76 2.56 7.90
N VAL A 152 -1.47 2.84 7.77
CA VAL A 152 -0.38 1.87 7.94
C VAL A 152 0.55 2.35 9.04
N PRO A 153 0.67 1.61 10.16
CA PRO A 153 1.51 2.06 11.27
C PRO A 153 2.98 2.14 10.86
N ILE A 154 3.68 3.17 11.34
CA ILE A 154 5.12 3.41 11.08
C ILE A 154 6.00 2.19 11.43
N SER A 155 5.53 1.32 12.33
CA SER A 155 6.21 0.06 12.67
C SER A 155 6.42 -0.84 11.45
N GLU A 156 5.55 -0.81 10.44
CA GLU A 156 5.74 -1.59 9.21
C GLU A 156 6.87 -1.02 8.34
N GLY A 157 6.99 0.30 8.22
CA GLY A 157 8.13 0.92 7.56
C GLY A 157 9.46 0.62 8.26
N LYS A 158 9.48 0.69 9.60
CA LYS A 158 10.64 0.32 10.42
C LYS A 158 10.97 -1.16 10.29
N PHE A 159 9.95 -2.02 10.24
CA PHE A 159 10.13 -3.46 10.04
C PHE A 159 10.79 -3.77 8.69
N MET A 160 10.33 -3.14 7.60
CA MET A 160 10.99 -3.27 6.30
C MET A 160 12.44 -2.80 6.34
N ALA A 161 12.70 -1.63 6.94
CA ALA A 161 14.06 -1.08 7.05
C ALA A 161 15.01 -1.97 7.85
N ALA A 162 14.51 -2.61 8.91
CA ALA A 162 15.32 -3.52 9.73
C ALA A 162 15.67 -4.83 9.01
N ASN A 163 14.90 -5.23 7.99
CA ASN A 163 15.06 -6.52 7.30
C ASN A 163 15.60 -6.39 5.87
N ILE A 164 15.72 -5.19 5.31
CA ILE A 164 16.34 -4.93 3.99
C ILE A 164 17.75 -4.40 4.21
N LYS A 165 18.78 -5.15 3.78
CA LYS A 165 20.19 -4.86 4.06
C LYS A 165 20.64 -3.48 3.60
N ASN A 166 20.29 -3.09 2.38
CA ASN A 166 20.74 -1.84 1.75
C ASN A 166 19.61 -0.81 1.75
N SER A 167 19.06 -0.51 2.93
CA SER A 167 17.94 0.41 3.06
C SER A 167 18.25 1.63 3.93
N LYS A 168 17.59 2.75 3.59
CA LYS A 168 17.57 3.98 4.39
C LYS A 168 16.13 4.31 4.76
N PHE A 169 15.85 4.48 6.06
CA PHE A 169 14.53 4.88 6.57
C PHE A 169 14.47 6.38 6.81
N ILE A 170 13.43 7.03 6.28
CA ILE A 170 13.19 8.46 6.44
C ILE A 170 11.76 8.67 6.96
N PRO A 171 11.60 9.04 8.25
CA PRO A 171 10.30 9.41 8.77
C PRO A 171 9.87 10.78 8.24
N ILE A 172 8.58 10.92 7.93
CA ILE A 172 7.96 12.18 7.49
C ILE A 172 6.96 12.59 8.57
N LYS A 173 7.03 13.84 9.02
CA LYS A 173 6.07 14.37 10.00
C LYS A 173 4.73 14.66 9.33
N SER A 174 3.83 13.70 9.34
CA SER A 174 2.45 13.81 8.83
C SER A 174 1.60 12.67 9.38
N LYS A 175 0.27 12.85 9.36
CA LYS A 175 -0.72 11.80 9.62
C LYS A 175 -1.25 11.16 8.35
N ASN A 176 -0.99 11.80 7.18
CA ASN A 176 -1.47 11.32 5.91
C ASN A 176 -0.76 10.03 5.50
N HIS A 177 -1.54 9.05 5.04
CA HIS A 177 -1.00 7.85 4.39
C HIS A 177 -0.57 8.18 2.95
N VAL A 178 -1.40 8.93 2.24
CA VAL A 178 -1.09 9.44 0.91
C VAL A 178 -0.53 10.85 1.06
N LEU A 179 0.71 11.07 0.61
CA LEU A 179 1.33 12.40 0.59
C LEU A 179 0.68 13.25 -0.51
N LEU A 180 0.20 14.43 -0.14
CA LEU A 180 -0.46 15.40 -1.01
C LEU A 180 0.48 16.57 -1.30
#